data_dddcd6d73c73fbd660f97b91c7197fe6
#
_entry.id   dddcd6d73c73fbd660f97b91c7197fe6
#
_cell.length_a   1.000
_cell.length_b   1.000
_cell.length_c   1.000
_cell.angle_alpha   90.00
_cell.angle_beta   90.00
_cell.angle_gamma   90.00
#
_symmetry.space_group_name_H-M   'P 1'
#
loop_
_entity.id
_entity.type
_entity.pdbx_description
1 polymer ?
#
loop_
_entity_poly.entity_id
_entity_poly.type
_entity_poly.pdbx_seq_one_letter_code
_entity_poly.pdbx_strand_id
1 'polypeptide(L)'
;VIGEATLHACRAKGIVVEGFVDNRQQGQLMGLDIIPIDEFCWMFDQDEEMIYLTSPNIVDMIKPLVARGFDNWASCGEVLRDFDLSSADFSQGRNAEYSLEHIKYLVRTCLHHHENYLHPERLTVQSVDLMITERCSMKCRDCSNLMQYYEHPENADLAQMYAMIDGLCDKMDEIYEFRVIGGEPFMHKELHTVVEYVCRKPNVLKVAIFTNATILPREHQWAAFQHEKVRLFITDYDALSRNIRPLVAELGRRVIAFVNEKANNWTDCASLEKHNRTISENEALFAQCCAKNLATLADGRLYRCPFAANAAKLKGVPDYQEDYLIVENADRDRIRHFLRDKTYIETCDHCLGRSYGDTVITPAIQTKTPLKYHKYVAGAR
;
A
#
# COMPACT_ATOMS: atom_id res chain seq x y z
N VAL A 1 2.61 10.76 13.66
CA VAL A 1 3.82 11.49 13.21
C VAL A 1 3.45 12.81 12.58
N ILE A 2 2.67 12.80 11.49
CA ILE A 2 2.36 14.03 10.73
C ILE A 2 1.52 15.00 11.55
N GLY A 3 0.53 14.52 12.31
CA GLY A 3 -0.29 15.35 13.19
C GLY A 3 0.54 16.14 14.23
N GLU A 4 1.55 15.50 14.84
CA GLU A 4 2.46 16.19 15.77
C GLU A 4 3.32 17.25 15.06
N ALA A 5 3.83 16.91 13.86
CA ALA A 5 4.57 17.87 13.06
C ALA A 5 3.69 19.09 12.67
N THR A 6 2.42 18.84 12.33
CA THR A 6 1.44 19.88 12.05
C THR A 6 1.18 20.74 13.27
N LEU A 7 1.05 20.16 14.47
CA LEU A 7 0.89 20.90 15.71
C LEU A 7 2.07 21.85 15.98
N HIS A 8 3.31 21.38 15.79
CA HIS A 8 4.49 22.24 15.92
C HIS A 8 4.47 23.41 14.94
N ALA A 9 4.09 23.14 13.68
CA ALA A 9 3.98 24.18 12.65
C ALA A 9 2.87 25.21 12.96
N CYS A 10 1.70 24.75 13.44
CA CYS A 10 0.61 25.62 13.89
C CYS A 10 1.07 26.52 15.04
N ARG A 11 1.68 25.94 16.07
CA ARG A 11 2.19 26.70 17.24
C ARG A 11 3.23 27.75 16.82
N ALA A 12 4.14 27.42 15.91
CA ALA A 12 5.13 28.37 15.40
C ALA A 12 4.49 29.53 14.61
N LYS A 13 3.32 29.31 14.01
CA LYS A 13 2.54 30.35 13.30
C LYS A 13 1.53 31.07 14.21
N GLY A 14 1.47 30.77 15.50
CA GLY A 14 0.50 31.34 16.42
C GLY A 14 -0.94 30.85 16.24
N ILE A 15 -1.13 29.74 15.55
CA ILE A 15 -2.43 29.09 15.36
C ILE A 15 -2.74 28.27 16.61
N VAL A 16 -3.89 28.53 17.23
CA VAL A 16 -4.40 27.74 18.37
C VAL A 16 -4.91 26.40 17.82
N VAL A 17 -4.52 25.31 18.47
CA VAL A 17 -4.97 23.95 18.14
C VAL A 17 -5.74 23.41 19.34
N GLU A 18 -7.00 23.10 19.17
CA GLU A 18 -7.90 22.62 20.22
C GLU A 18 -7.71 21.12 20.53
N GLY A 19 -7.33 20.31 19.53
CA GLY A 19 -7.16 18.89 19.73
C GLY A 19 -6.79 18.11 18.48
N PHE A 20 -6.87 16.79 18.59
CA PHE A 20 -6.72 15.86 17.49
C PHE A 20 -8.01 15.10 17.25
N VAL A 21 -8.31 14.81 15.97
CA VAL A 21 -9.43 13.96 15.58
C VAL A 21 -8.90 12.63 15.06
N ASP A 22 -9.24 11.53 15.73
CA ASP A 22 -8.82 10.18 15.32
C ASP A 22 -9.80 9.12 15.84
N ASN A 23 -10.34 8.27 14.94
CA ASN A 23 -11.32 7.24 15.32
C ASN A 23 -10.68 5.98 15.94
N ARG A 24 -9.36 5.84 15.90
CA ARG A 24 -8.63 4.66 16.36
C ARG A 24 -7.84 4.89 17.64
N GLN A 25 -7.62 6.15 17.97
CA GLN A 25 -6.81 6.54 19.10
C GLN A 25 -7.66 7.36 20.07
N GLN A 26 -7.38 7.22 21.35
CA GLN A 26 -8.08 7.92 22.42
C GLN A 26 -7.07 8.45 23.45
N GLY A 27 -7.51 9.35 24.31
CA GLY A 27 -6.71 9.94 25.37
C GLY A 27 -6.10 11.27 24.95
N GLN A 28 -4.86 11.52 25.31
CA GLN A 28 -4.18 12.78 25.04
C GLN A 28 -2.87 12.58 24.27
N LEU A 29 -2.53 13.55 23.44
CA LEU A 29 -1.27 13.66 22.73
C LEU A 29 -0.74 15.09 22.87
N MET A 30 0.46 15.26 23.42
CA MET A 30 1.11 16.54 23.64
C MET A 30 0.26 17.55 24.43
N GLY A 31 -0.54 17.04 25.38
CA GLY A 31 -1.43 17.82 26.25
C GLY A 31 -2.78 18.21 25.62
N LEU A 32 -3.08 17.73 24.41
CA LEU A 32 -4.34 17.93 23.70
C LEU A 32 -5.14 16.64 23.64
N ASP A 33 -6.46 16.76 23.71
CA ASP A 33 -7.36 15.61 23.61
C ASP A 33 -7.40 15.02 22.22
N ILE A 34 -7.59 13.70 22.15
CA ILE A 34 -7.86 12.95 20.91
C ILE A 34 -9.32 12.53 20.99
N ILE A 35 -10.15 13.08 20.11
CA ILE A 35 -11.59 12.80 20.04
C ILE A 35 -11.97 12.09 18.74
N PRO A 36 -13.00 11.23 18.75
CA PRO A 36 -13.53 10.63 17.54
C PRO A 36 -14.24 11.66 16.67
N ILE A 37 -14.32 11.39 15.36
CA ILE A 37 -14.92 12.31 14.38
C ILE A 37 -16.38 12.65 14.68
N ASP A 38 -17.15 11.69 15.20
CA ASP A 38 -18.56 11.91 15.54
C ASP A 38 -18.70 12.92 16.69
N GLU A 39 -17.86 12.80 17.71
CA GLU A 39 -17.81 13.75 18.83
C GLU A 39 -17.34 15.12 18.35
N PHE A 40 -16.31 15.19 17.53
CA PHE A 40 -15.83 16.43 16.93
C PHE A 40 -16.95 17.15 16.16
N CYS A 41 -17.63 16.48 15.22
CA CYS A 41 -18.69 17.09 14.41
C CYS A 41 -19.94 17.48 15.25
N TRP A 42 -20.09 16.92 16.45
CA TRP A 42 -21.14 17.33 17.37
C TRP A 42 -20.75 18.53 18.24
N MET A 43 -19.47 18.64 18.62
CA MET A 43 -18.97 19.67 19.55
C MET A 43 -18.61 20.98 18.87
N PHE A 44 -18.16 20.93 17.62
CA PHE A 44 -17.55 22.07 16.92
C PHE A 44 -18.35 22.51 15.70
N ASP A 45 -18.43 23.82 15.50
CA ASP A 45 -19.10 24.42 14.37
C ASP A 45 -18.13 24.47 13.16
N GLN A 46 -18.58 23.99 12.01
CA GLN A 46 -17.80 24.01 10.79
C GLN A 46 -17.46 25.44 10.29
N ASP A 47 -18.25 26.45 10.68
CA ASP A 47 -18.01 27.84 10.28
C ASP A 47 -16.91 28.50 11.15
N GLU A 48 -16.61 27.95 12.32
CA GLU A 48 -15.64 28.47 13.27
C GLU A 48 -14.33 27.68 13.31
N GLU A 49 -14.41 26.37 13.05
CA GLU A 49 -13.27 25.45 13.22
C GLU A 49 -12.79 24.86 11.89
N MET A 50 -11.48 24.70 11.77
CA MET A 50 -10.84 24.09 10.59
C MET A 50 -10.10 22.82 10.98
N ILE A 51 -10.21 21.77 10.15
CA ILE A 51 -9.43 20.54 10.28
C ILE A 51 -8.24 20.53 9.32
N TYR A 52 -7.02 20.40 9.84
CA TYR A 52 -5.86 20.06 9.03
C TYR A 52 -5.77 18.55 8.84
N LEU A 53 -5.88 18.11 7.59
CA LEU A 53 -5.74 16.70 7.23
C LEU A 53 -4.27 16.28 7.29
N THR A 54 -3.96 15.23 8.06
CA THR A 54 -2.59 14.81 8.38
C THR A 54 -2.28 13.35 8.01
N SER A 55 -3.00 12.80 7.02
CA SER A 55 -2.75 11.46 6.47
C SER A 55 -2.44 11.53 4.99
N PRO A 56 -1.50 10.73 4.46
CA PRO A 56 -1.30 10.63 3.02
C PRO A 56 -2.54 10.13 2.26
N ASN A 57 -3.46 9.43 2.95
CA ASN A 57 -4.74 8.98 2.39
C ASN A 57 -5.83 10.04 2.60
N ILE A 58 -5.67 11.19 1.98
CA ILE A 58 -6.53 12.37 2.16
C ILE A 58 -8.01 12.08 1.89
N VAL A 59 -8.33 11.26 0.88
CA VAL A 59 -9.71 10.88 0.52
C VAL A 59 -10.41 10.16 1.69
N ASP A 60 -9.68 9.31 2.42
CA ASP A 60 -10.23 8.56 3.55
C ASP A 60 -10.56 9.45 4.74
N MET A 61 -9.94 10.63 4.82
CA MET A 61 -10.23 11.61 5.85
C MET A 61 -11.38 12.55 5.44
N ILE A 62 -11.43 12.94 4.17
CA ILE A 62 -12.45 13.87 3.67
C ILE A 62 -13.84 13.21 3.65
N LYS A 63 -13.96 11.99 3.11
CA LYS A 63 -15.26 11.32 2.97
C LYS A 63 -16.09 11.27 4.25
N PRO A 64 -15.57 10.85 5.41
CA PRO A 64 -16.36 10.84 6.63
C PRO A 64 -16.69 12.23 7.18
N LEU A 65 -15.88 13.26 6.92
CA LEU A 65 -16.15 14.65 7.28
C LEU A 65 -17.33 15.20 6.46
N VAL A 66 -17.22 15.12 5.14
CA VAL A 66 -18.28 15.61 4.22
C VAL A 66 -19.60 14.87 4.45
N ALA A 67 -19.56 13.57 4.72
CA ALA A 67 -20.77 12.79 5.04
C ALA A 67 -21.49 13.29 6.31
N ARG A 68 -20.80 14.05 7.19
CA ARG A 68 -21.33 14.67 8.39
C ARG A 68 -21.61 16.17 8.23
N GLY A 69 -21.49 16.68 7.00
CA GLY A 69 -21.69 18.09 6.69
C GLY A 69 -20.54 19.00 7.10
N PHE A 70 -19.36 18.44 7.40
CA PHE A 70 -18.18 19.22 7.75
C PHE A 70 -17.26 19.32 6.53
N ASP A 71 -17.18 20.51 5.92
CA ASP A 71 -16.40 20.77 4.72
C ASP A 71 -15.25 21.80 4.92
N ASN A 72 -15.13 22.39 6.12
CA ASN A 72 -14.05 23.31 6.49
C ASN A 72 -12.76 22.55 6.87
N TRP A 73 -12.07 22.04 5.86
CA TRP A 73 -10.80 21.33 6.03
C TRP A 73 -9.73 21.87 5.10
N ALA A 74 -8.48 21.70 5.50
CA ALA A 74 -7.31 22.06 4.71
C ALA A 74 -6.25 20.96 4.71
N SER A 75 -5.36 20.98 3.72
CA SER A 75 -4.15 20.17 3.76
C SER A 75 -3.21 20.68 4.85
N CYS A 76 -2.59 19.77 5.61
CA CYS A 76 -1.49 20.14 6.51
C CYS A 76 -0.33 20.84 5.78
N GLY A 77 -0.30 20.76 4.45
CA GLY A 77 0.65 21.49 3.60
C GLY A 77 0.60 23.00 3.77
N GLU A 78 -0.54 23.60 4.15
CA GLU A 78 -0.66 25.03 4.39
C GLU A 78 0.23 25.53 5.55
N VAL A 79 0.49 24.66 6.51
CA VAL A 79 1.32 25.00 7.66
C VAL A 79 2.71 24.34 7.61
N LEU A 80 2.85 23.17 6.99
CA LEU A 80 4.08 22.39 6.99
C LEU A 80 5.03 22.71 5.81
N ARG A 81 4.54 23.26 4.69
CA ARG A 81 5.37 23.46 3.49
C ARG A 81 6.61 24.31 3.75
N ASP A 82 6.46 25.39 4.51
CA ASP A 82 7.53 26.34 4.83
C ASP A 82 8.04 26.18 6.29
N PHE A 83 7.63 25.13 6.98
CA PHE A 83 8.04 24.88 8.35
C PHE A 83 9.34 24.08 8.40
N ASP A 84 10.35 24.62 9.09
CA ASP A 84 11.59 23.90 9.36
C ASP A 84 11.39 22.85 10.45
N LEU A 85 11.21 21.61 10.05
CA LEU A 85 11.05 20.47 10.96
C LEU A 85 12.24 20.27 11.92
N SER A 86 13.44 20.81 11.59
CA SER A 86 14.59 20.73 12.49
C SER A 86 14.52 21.71 13.65
N SER A 87 13.65 22.71 13.60
CA SER A 87 13.38 23.64 14.70
C SER A 87 12.39 23.09 15.75
N ALA A 88 11.71 21.98 15.47
CA ALA A 88 10.74 21.38 16.36
C ALA A 88 11.38 20.39 17.33
N ASP A 89 10.88 20.39 18.57
CA ASP A 89 11.27 19.39 19.57
C ASP A 89 10.34 18.18 19.50
N PHE A 90 10.83 17.10 18.88
CA PHE A 90 10.14 15.83 18.78
C PHE A 90 10.52 14.85 19.91
N SER A 91 11.17 15.29 20.97
CA SER A 91 11.53 14.43 22.11
C SER A 91 10.33 14.01 22.97
N GLN A 92 9.20 14.71 22.81
CA GLN A 92 7.93 14.43 23.49
C GLN A 92 6.92 13.93 22.46
N GLY A 93 5.98 13.09 22.92
CA GLY A 93 4.98 12.49 22.03
C GLY A 93 5.49 11.23 21.31
N ARG A 94 4.78 10.82 20.28
CA ARG A 94 5.08 9.58 19.54
C ARG A 94 6.22 9.73 18.53
N ASN A 95 6.50 10.97 18.12
CA ASN A 95 7.60 11.25 17.21
C ASN A 95 8.97 11.04 17.87
N ALA A 96 9.05 10.96 19.19
CA ALA A 96 10.28 10.64 19.92
C ALA A 96 10.93 9.28 19.51
N GLU A 97 10.12 8.36 18.97
CA GLU A 97 10.58 7.05 18.50
C GLU A 97 11.24 7.09 17.11
N TYR A 98 11.12 8.22 16.39
CA TYR A 98 11.58 8.35 15.00
C TYR A 98 12.73 9.33 14.87
N SER A 99 13.64 9.04 13.94
CA SER A 99 14.68 10.01 13.58
C SER A 99 14.06 11.20 12.83
N LEU A 100 14.68 12.38 12.93
CA LEU A 100 14.24 13.57 12.20
C LEU A 100 14.14 13.32 10.68
N GLU A 101 15.08 12.57 10.11
CA GLU A 101 15.05 12.23 8.68
C GLU A 101 13.84 11.33 8.33
N HIS A 102 13.43 10.45 9.23
CA HIS A 102 12.22 9.66 9.04
C HIS A 102 10.96 10.54 9.11
N ILE A 103 10.89 11.47 10.07
CA ILE A 103 9.78 12.43 10.18
C ILE A 103 9.70 13.29 8.90
N LYS A 104 10.82 13.85 8.44
CA LYS A 104 10.89 14.61 7.18
C LYS A 104 10.43 13.78 5.98
N TYR A 105 10.81 12.52 5.92
CA TYR A 105 10.36 11.61 4.85
C TYR A 105 8.84 11.41 4.87
N LEU A 106 8.24 11.14 6.03
CA LEU A 106 6.79 10.95 6.16
C LEU A 106 6.00 12.22 5.84
N VAL A 107 6.47 13.37 6.32
CA VAL A 107 5.86 14.68 6.01
C VAL A 107 5.90 14.94 4.51
N ARG A 108 7.07 14.81 3.86
CA ARG A 108 7.20 15.00 2.41
C ARG A 108 6.28 14.06 1.62
N THR A 109 6.19 12.79 2.03
CA THR A 109 5.28 11.82 1.41
C THR A 109 3.82 12.27 1.53
N CYS A 110 3.40 12.71 2.72
CA CYS A 110 2.04 13.20 2.94
C CYS A 110 1.73 14.43 2.06
N LEU A 111 2.61 15.43 2.07
CA LEU A 111 2.44 16.65 1.26
C LEU A 111 2.37 16.34 -0.23
N HIS A 112 3.17 15.40 -0.70
CA HIS A 112 3.16 14.95 -2.09
C HIS A 112 1.81 14.32 -2.49
N HIS A 113 1.25 13.46 -1.63
CA HIS A 113 -0.06 12.87 -1.90
C HIS A 113 -1.20 13.90 -1.81
N HIS A 114 -1.11 14.88 -0.90
CA HIS A 114 -2.06 15.97 -0.85
C HIS A 114 -2.01 16.82 -2.12
N GLU A 115 -0.82 17.15 -2.62
CA GLU A 115 -0.65 17.87 -3.88
C GLU A 115 -1.30 17.12 -5.04
N ASN A 116 -1.06 15.81 -5.15
CA ASN A 116 -1.69 14.99 -6.18
C ASN A 116 -3.23 14.95 -6.08
N TYR A 117 -3.77 14.99 -4.87
CA TYR A 117 -5.23 15.07 -4.65
C TYR A 117 -5.81 16.41 -5.09
N LEU A 118 -5.10 17.51 -4.81
CA LEU A 118 -5.52 18.87 -5.19
C LEU A 118 -5.41 19.13 -6.71
N HIS A 119 -4.74 18.25 -7.45
CA HIS A 119 -4.59 18.27 -8.91
C HIS A 119 -5.27 17.06 -9.56
N PRO A 120 -6.63 16.98 -9.53
CA PRO A 120 -7.37 15.81 -10.03
C PRO A 120 -7.25 15.61 -11.56
N GLU A 121 -6.82 16.61 -12.31
CA GLU A 121 -6.52 16.50 -13.75
C GLU A 121 -5.34 15.55 -14.01
N ARG A 122 -4.41 15.43 -13.08
CA ARG A 122 -3.30 14.49 -13.17
C ARG A 122 -3.79 13.05 -12.93
N LEU A 123 -3.29 12.11 -13.70
CA LEU A 123 -3.55 10.70 -13.49
C LEU A 123 -2.40 10.09 -12.69
N THR A 124 -2.59 10.00 -11.39
CA THR A 124 -1.59 9.52 -10.43
C THR A 124 -2.09 8.31 -9.67
N VAL A 125 -1.18 7.46 -9.21
CA VAL A 125 -1.46 6.33 -8.32
C VAL A 125 -0.41 6.22 -7.21
N GLN A 126 -0.85 5.92 -5.98
CA GLN A 126 0.06 5.81 -4.84
C GLN A 126 0.98 4.59 -4.94
N SER A 127 0.42 3.41 -5.25
CA SER A 127 1.20 2.18 -5.34
C SER A 127 0.70 1.28 -6.45
N VAL A 128 1.64 0.70 -7.18
CA VAL A 128 1.38 -0.37 -8.14
C VAL A 128 2.19 -1.59 -7.76
N ASP A 129 1.51 -2.68 -7.44
CA ASP A 129 2.15 -3.98 -7.25
C ASP A 129 2.54 -4.56 -8.62
N LEU A 130 3.78 -4.94 -8.79
CA LEU A 130 4.27 -5.69 -9.93
C LEU A 130 4.53 -7.13 -9.48
N MET A 131 3.69 -8.05 -9.93
CA MET A 131 3.82 -9.46 -9.59
C MET A 131 4.81 -10.14 -10.51
N ILE A 132 6.05 -10.37 -10.02
CA ILE A 132 7.12 -10.93 -10.82
C ILE A 132 7.27 -12.44 -10.71
N THR A 133 6.72 -13.05 -9.67
CA THR A 133 6.83 -14.49 -9.44
C THR A 133 5.74 -15.03 -8.52
N GLU A 134 5.28 -16.23 -8.76
CA GLU A 134 4.43 -17.01 -7.85
C GLU A 134 5.27 -17.86 -6.88
N ARG A 135 6.58 -17.99 -7.17
CA ARG A 135 7.47 -18.79 -6.35
C ARG A 135 7.74 -18.11 -5.03
N CYS A 136 7.59 -18.86 -3.95
CA CYS A 136 7.94 -18.43 -2.61
C CYS A 136 8.73 -19.52 -1.90
N SER A 137 9.75 -19.11 -1.16
CA SER A 137 10.54 -19.98 -0.29
C SER A 137 9.78 -20.42 0.97
N MET A 138 8.68 -19.73 1.27
CA MET A 138 7.73 -20.04 2.34
C MET A 138 6.41 -20.52 1.72
N LYS A 139 5.66 -21.37 2.48
CA LYS A 139 4.30 -21.80 2.13
C LYS A 139 3.36 -21.46 3.27
N CYS A 140 3.09 -20.17 3.42
CA CYS A 140 2.26 -19.67 4.50
C CYS A 140 0.78 -20.00 4.23
N ARG A 141 0.11 -20.65 5.18
CA ARG A 141 -1.29 -21.11 5.07
C ARG A 141 -2.25 -19.97 4.72
N ASP A 142 -2.04 -18.80 5.32
CA ASP A 142 -2.95 -17.66 5.24
C ASP A 142 -2.30 -16.49 4.44
N CYS A 143 -1.54 -16.82 3.39
CA CYS A 143 -0.89 -15.83 2.54
C CYS A 143 -1.92 -15.02 1.74
N SER A 144 -1.96 -13.71 1.95
CA SER A 144 -2.89 -12.81 1.26
C SER A 144 -2.70 -12.77 -0.27
N ASN A 145 -1.52 -13.17 -0.76
CA ASN A 145 -1.24 -13.30 -2.19
C ASN A 145 -1.54 -14.71 -2.72
N LEU A 146 -2.20 -15.57 -1.94
CA LEU A 146 -2.68 -16.90 -2.33
C LEU A 146 -1.58 -17.88 -2.76
N MET A 147 -0.32 -17.67 -2.32
CA MET A 147 0.82 -18.53 -2.70
C MET A 147 0.66 -19.97 -2.22
N GLN A 148 -0.14 -20.21 -1.18
CA GLN A 148 -0.45 -21.54 -0.66
C GLN A 148 -1.24 -22.43 -1.61
N TYR A 149 -1.85 -21.87 -2.64
CA TYR A 149 -2.68 -22.60 -3.60
C TYR A 149 -1.95 -23.00 -4.89
N TYR A 150 -0.77 -22.42 -5.17
CA TYR A 150 -0.03 -22.74 -6.39
C TYR A 150 0.65 -24.13 -6.31
N GLU A 151 0.23 -25.03 -7.18
CA GLU A 151 0.85 -26.36 -7.35
C GLU A 151 2.14 -26.27 -8.19
N HIS A 152 2.11 -25.43 -9.25
CA HIS A 152 3.21 -25.21 -10.19
C HIS A 152 3.49 -23.71 -10.31
N PRO A 153 4.13 -23.09 -9.29
CA PRO A 153 4.42 -21.66 -9.33
C PRO A 153 5.46 -21.32 -10.38
N GLU A 154 5.20 -20.25 -11.14
CA GLU A 154 6.04 -19.78 -12.24
C GLU A 154 6.59 -18.38 -12.00
N ASN A 155 7.60 -17.99 -12.77
CA ASN A 155 8.03 -16.60 -12.88
C ASN A 155 7.24 -15.93 -14.02
N ALA A 156 6.94 -14.66 -13.85
CA ALA A 156 6.34 -13.87 -14.93
C ALA A 156 7.32 -13.73 -16.11
N ASP A 157 6.79 -13.66 -17.30
CA ASP A 157 7.59 -13.45 -18.52
C ASP A 157 8.12 -12.01 -18.57
N LEU A 158 9.41 -11.85 -18.83
CA LEU A 158 10.06 -10.53 -18.84
C LEU A 158 9.52 -9.61 -19.94
N ALA A 159 9.28 -10.13 -21.15
CA ALA A 159 8.80 -9.31 -22.24
C ALA A 159 7.39 -8.79 -21.96
N GLN A 160 6.53 -9.64 -21.40
CA GLN A 160 5.19 -9.27 -20.98
C GLN A 160 5.25 -8.25 -19.82
N MET A 161 6.13 -8.43 -18.83
CA MET A 161 6.32 -7.47 -17.76
C MET A 161 6.73 -6.09 -18.27
N TYR A 162 7.70 -6.03 -19.17
CA TYR A 162 8.13 -4.75 -19.75
C TYR A 162 7.00 -4.08 -20.54
N ALA A 163 6.25 -4.83 -21.34
CA ALA A 163 5.11 -4.31 -22.06
C ALA A 163 4.02 -3.74 -21.11
N MET A 164 3.74 -4.42 -19.99
CA MET A 164 2.80 -3.92 -18.98
C MET A 164 3.31 -2.65 -18.30
N ILE A 165 4.58 -2.60 -17.92
CA ILE A 165 5.21 -1.43 -17.30
C ILE A 165 5.13 -0.24 -18.25
N ASP A 166 5.51 -0.41 -19.51
CA ASP A 166 5.45 0.62 -20.55
C ASP A 166 4.01 1.09 -20.74
N GLY A 167 3.11 0.14 -20.99
CA GLY A 167 1.71 0.42 -21.26
C GLY A 167 1.01 1.19 -20.13
N LEU A 168 1.41 0.99 -18.88
CA LEU A 168 0.90 1.77 -17.75
C LEU A 168 1.64 3.11 -17.61
N CYS A 169 2.99 3.11 -17.60
CA CYS A 169 3.78 4.32 -17.42
C CYS A 169 3.51 5.38 -18.49
N ASP A 170 3.32 4.97 -19.76
CA ASP A 170 3.03 5.90 -20.86
C ASP A 170 1.68 6.64 -20.70
N LYS A 171 0.80 6.12 -19.86
CA LYS A 171 -0.54 6.66 -19.62
C LYS A 171 -0.69 7.38 -18.29
N MET A 172 0.24 7.18 -17.35
CA MET A 172 0.22 7.82 -16.03
C MET A 172 1.07 9.08 -16.01
N ASP A 173 0.63 10.11 -15.31
CA ASP A 173 1.47 11.27 -15.04
C ASP A 173 2.47 10.96 -13.92
N GLU A 174 2.07 10.10 -12.97
CA GLU A 174 2.95 9.67 -11.89
C GLU A 174 2.50 8.36 -11.27
N ILE A 175 3.47 7.52 -10.96
CA ILE A 175 3.35 6.36 -10.08
C ILE A 175 4.30 6.60 -8.90
N TYR A 176 3.73 6.86 -7.72
CA TYR A 176 4.57 7.19 -6.57
C TYR A 176 5.47 6.02 -6.18
N GLU A 177 4.94 4.79 -6.16
CA GLU A 177 5.69 3.60 -5.79
C GLU A 177 5.33 2.41 -6.69
N PHE A 178 6.32 1.81 -7.34
CA PHE A 178 6.22 0.44 -7.84
C PHE A 178 6.68 -0.54 -6.76
N ARG A 179 5.82 -1.46 -6.38
CA ARG A 179 6.09 -2.49 -5.39
C ARG A 179 6.38 -3.81 -6.09
N VAL A 180 7.63 -4.22 -6.11
CA VAL A 180 8.06 -5.49 -6.68
C VAL A 180 7.72 -6.58 -5.68
N ILE A 181 6.70 -7.37 -6.00
CA ILE A 181 6.13 -8.40 -5.14
C ILE A 181 5.95 -9.73 -5.89
N GLY A 182 5.30 -10.66 -5.24
CA GLY A 182 4.93 -11.97 -5.72
C GLY A 182 4.85 -12.94 -4.56
N GLY A 183 5.47 -14.10 -4.71
CA GLY A 183 5.84 -14.95 -3.58
C GLY A 183 7.06 -14.36 -2.85
N GLU A 184 8.27 -14.75 -3.28
CA GLU A 184 9.52 -14.14 -2.82
C GLU A 184 10.28 -13.60 -4.06
N PRO A 185 10.42 -12.28 -4.22
CA PRO A 185 11.05 -11.69 -5.41
C PRO A 185 12.46 -12.19 -5.70
N PHE A 186 13.26 -12.49 -4.67
CA PHE A 186 14.62 -13.02 -4.86
C PHE A 186 14.67 -14.42 -5.46
N MET A 187 13.55 -15.11 -5.61
CA MET A 187 13.45 -16.33 -6.39
C MET A 187 13.43 -16.07 -7.91
N HIS A 188 13.12 -14.84 -8.35
CA HIS A 188 13.19 -14.46 -9.76
C HIS A 188 14.62 -14.12 -10.14
N LYS A 189 15.20 -14.90 -11.07
CA LYS A 189 16.61 -14.74 -11.45
C LYS A 189 16.93 -13.36 -12.03
N GLU A 190 15.98 -12.81 -12.78
CA GLU A 190 16.10 -11.53 -13.50
C GLU A 190 15.46 -10.37 -12.72
N LEU A 191 15.30 -10.48 -11.39
CA LEU A 191 14.77 -9.41 -10.56
C LEU A 191 15.50 -8.08 -10.79
N HIS A 192 16.82 -8.11 -10.90
CA HIS A 192 17.67 -6.93 -11.10
C HIS A 192 17.33 -6.20 -12.39
N THR A 193 17.11 -6.93 -13.49
CA THR A 193 16.77 -6.31 -14.79
C THR A 193 15.39 -5.64 -14.75
N VAL A 194 14.43 -6.24 -14.03
CA VAL A 194 13.11 -5.64 -13.81
C VAL A 194 13.21 -4.35 -12.97
N VAL A 195 13.97 -4.39 -11.89
CA VAL A 195 14.20 -3.21 -11.03
C VAL A 195 14.85 -2.09 -11.83
N GLU A 196 15.93 -2.37 -12.57
CA GLU A 196 16.59 -1.39 -13.44
C GLU A 196 15.62 -0.82 -14.50
N TYR A 197 14.76 -1.68 -15.06
CA TYR A 197 13.79 -1.25 -16.07
C TYR A 197 12.77 -0.25 -15.49
N VAL A 198 12.23 -0.55 -14.31
CA VAL A 198 11.29 0.35 -13.62
C VAL A 198 11.99 1.65 -13.18
N CYS A 199 13.23 1.57 -12.69
CA CYS A 199 14.00 2.76 -12.28
C CYS A 199 14.23 3.75 -13.42
N ARG A 200 14.31 3.30 -14.68
CA ARG A 200 14.43 4.17 -15.86
C ARG A 200 13.17 4.95 -16.21
N LYS A 201 12.01 4.60 -15.65
CA LYS A 201 10.76 5.34 -15.89
C LYS A 201 10.78 6.67 -15.12
N PRO A 202 10.73 7.83 -15.81
CA PRO A 202 10.87 9.13 -15.15
C PRO A 202 9.70 9.46 -14.21
N ASN A 203 8.51 8.96 -14.54
CA ASN A 203 7.28 9.16 -13.77
C ASN A 203 7.07 8.14 -12.64
N VAL A 204 8.01 7.23 -12.41
CA VAL A 204 8.05 6.37 -11.23
C VAL A 204 9.00 6.98 -10.21
N LEU A 205 8.50 7.29 -9.01
CA LEU A 205 9.30 7.99 -8.00
C LEU A 205 10.05 7.04 -7.08
N LYS A 206 9.53 5.83 -6.84
CA LYS A 206 10.08 4.86 -5.92
C LYS A 206 9.89 3.42 -6.43
N VAL A 207 10.86 2.56 -6.15
CA VAL A 207 10.78 1.12 -6.39
C VAL A 207 10.99 0.39 -5.06
N ALA A 208 9.95 -0.27 -4.58
CA ALA A 208 9.95 -0.98 -3.32
C ALA A 208 10.04 -2.50 -3.57
N ILE A 209 11.07 -3.16 -3.05
CA ILE A 209 11.23 -4.62 -3.14
C ILE A 209 10.83 -5.23 -1.80
N PHE A 210 9.79 -6.08 -1.80
CA PHE A 210 9.31 -6.74 -0.58
C PHE A 210 9.88 -8.15 -0.47
N THR A 211 10.59 -8.45 0.61
CA THR A 211 11.22 -9.76 0.83
C THR A 211 10.95 -10.31 2.23
N ASN A 212 10.83 -11.61 2.32
CA ASN A 212 10.77 -12.36 3.59
C ASN A 212 12.18 -12.72 4.15
N ALA A 213 13.23 -12.27 3.51
CA ALA A 213 14.63 -12.50 3.87
C ALA A 213 15.03 -13.99 4.06
N THR A 214 14.36 -14.90 3.39
CA THR A 214 14.79 -16.31 3.37
C THR A 214 15.90 -16.58 2.36
N ILE A 215 16.07 -15.69 1.38
CA ILE A 215 17.03 -15.77 0.27
C ILE A 215 17.84 -14.46 0.22
N LEU A 216 19.13 -14.56 -0.07
CA LEU A 216 19.97 -13.40 -0.34
C LEU A 216 19.99 -13.09 -1.83
N PRO A 217 20.09 -11.81 -2.23
CA PRO A 217 20.42 -11.43 -3.59
C PRO A 217 21.75 -12.07 -4.05
N ARG A 218 21.84 -12.38 -5.32
CA ARG A 218 23.09 -12.82 -5.93
C ARG A 218 24.00 -11.61 -6.16
N GLU A 219 25.32 -11.83 -6.25
CA GLU A 219 26.30 -10.74 -6.33
C GLU A 219 26.00 -9.76 -7.51
N HIS A 220 25.62 -10.26 -8.67
CA HIS A 220 25.32 -9.43 -9.84
C HIS A 220 24.02 -8.61 -9.71
N GLN A 221 23.16 -8.90 -8.73
CA GLN A 221 21.87 -8.20 -8.56
C GLN A 221 22.02 -6.92 -7.74
N TRP A 222 23.06 -6.82 -6.90
CA TRP A 222 23.22 -5.72 -5.96
C TRP A 222 23.33 -4.35 -6.61
N ALA A 223 23.96 -4.26 -7.79
CA ALA A 223 24.15 -2.99 -8.49
C ALA A 223 22.80 -2.31 -8.81
N ALA A 224 21.81 -3.08 -9.22
CA ALA A 224 20.47 -2.57 -9.50
C ALA A 224 19.77 -2.00 -8.25
N PHE A 225 20.09 -2.55 -7.08
CA PHE A 225 19.43 -2.14 -5.82
C PHE A 225 20.07 -0.87 -5.22
N GLN A 226 21.23 -0.42 -5.72
CA GLN A 226 21.88 0.83 -5.29
C GLN A 226 21.27 2.08 -5.95
N HIS A 227 20.31 1.94 -6.85
CA HIS A 227 19.64 3.09 -7.46
C HIS A 227 18.83 3.87 -6.41
N GLU A 228 18.88 5.21 -6.46
CA GLU A 228 18.26 6.11 -5.47
C GLU A 228 16.75 5.89 -5.24
N LYS A 229 16.04 5.45 -6.28
CA LYS A 229 14.61 5.11 -6.19
C LYS A 229 14.34 3.82 -5.42
N VAL A 230 15.33 2.95 -5.25
CA VAL A 230 15.14 1.60 -4.68
C VAL A 230 15.15 1.63 -3.17
N ARG A 231 14.21 0.91 -2.58
CA ARG A 231 14.17 0.61 -1.15
C ARG A 231 13.72 -0.83 -0.93
N LEU A 232 14.38 -1.55 -0.04
CA LEU A 232 13.97 -2.88 0.37
C LEU A 232 13.05 -2.79 1.59
N PHE A 233 11.97 -3.57 1.56
CA PHE A 233 11.07 -3.80 2.68
C PHE A 233 11.22 -5.25 3.12
N ILE A 234 11.80 -5.45 4.28
CA ILE A 234 12.06 -6.76 4.85
C ILE A 234 10.96 -7.04 5.87
N THR A 235 10.24 -8.13 5.68
CA THR A 235 9.31 -8.63 6.68
C THR A 235 9.98 -9.74 7.47
N ASP A 236 10.20 -9.48 8.75
CA ASP A 236 10.84 -10.41 9.67
C ASP A 236 9.82 -11.41 10.24
N TYR A 237 9.98 -12.67 9.86
CA TYR A 237 9.20 -13.81 10.38
C TYR A 237 10.02 -14.65 11.37
N ASP A 238 10.85 -14.02 12.17
CA ASP A 238 11.72 -14.67 13.17
C ASP A 238 12.59 -15.78 12.54
N ALA A 239 12.50 -17.02 13.07
CA ALA A 239 13.30 -18.16 12.62
C ALA A 239 13.11 -18.53 11.14
N LEU A 240 12.01 -18.15 10.51
CA LEU A 240 11.77 -18.40 9.09
C LEU A 240 12.61 -17.45 8.22
N SER A 241 12.79 -16.22 8.63
CA SER A 241 13.58 -15.19 7.94
C SER A 241 15.08 -15.33 8.22
N ARG A 242 15.63 -16.51 7.91
CA ARG A 242 16.96 -16.97 8.30
C ARG A 242 18.13 -16.11 7.83
N ASN A 243 17.94 -15.27 6.82
CA ASN A 243 18.98 -14.44 6.22
C ASN A 243 18.86 -12.94 6.56
N ILE A 244 18.05 -12.55 7.55
CA ILE A 244 17.90 -11.13 7.93
C ILE A 244 19.26 -10.51 8.29
N ARG A 245 20.01 -11.13 9.19
CA ARG A 245 21.28 -10.56 9.66
C ARG A 245 22.28 -10.33 8.52
N PRO A 246 22.60 -11.32 7.65
CA PRO A 246 23.49 -11.08 6.52
C PRO A 246 22.90 -10.11 5.49
N LEU A 247 21.57 -10.12 5.26
CA LEU A 247 20.92 -9.19 4.34
C LEU A 247 21.08 -7.74 4.83
N VAL A 248 20.74 -7.45 6.07
CA VAL A 248 20.88 -6.11 6.68
C VAL A 248 22.34 -5.64 6.68
N ALA A 249 23.29 -6.52 6.98
CA ALA A 249 24.72 -6.20 6.93
C ALA A 249 25.16 -5.80 5.51
N GLU A 250 24.73 -6.54 4.48
CA GLU A 250 25.06 -6.21 3.09
C GLU A 250 24.37 -4.92 2.61
N LEU A 251 23.13 -4.68 3.00
CA LEU A 251 22.40 -3.44 2.69
C LEU A 251 23.12 -2.22 3.31
N GLY A 252 23.51 -2.33 4.58
CA GLY A 252 24.29 -1.28 5.25
C GLY A 252 25.64 -1.03 4.58
N ARG A 253 26.40 -2.10 4.28
CA ARG A 253 27.70 -2.02 3.61
C ARG A 253 27.61 -1.36 2.22
N ARG A 254 26.54 -1.59 1.50
CA ARG A 254 26.30 -1.07 0.14
C ARG A 254 25.51 0.26 0.12
N VAL A 255 25.15 0.78 1.30
CA VAL A 255 24.37 2.03 1.45
C VAL A 255 23.03 1.96 0.70
N ILE A 256 22.36 0.81 0.77
CA ILE A 256 21.04 0.59 0.15
C ILE A 256 19.97 0.88 1.21
N ALA A 257 18.99 1.71 0.86
CA ALA A 257 17.89 2.05 1.76
C ALA A 257 16.99 0.83 2.03
N PHE A 258 16.65 0.59 3.29
CA PHE A 258 15.75 -0.50 3.67
C PHE A 258 14.90 -0.15 4.90
N VAL A 259 13.82 -0.90 5.05
CA VAL A 259 13.00 -0.98 6.27
C VAL A 259 12.96 -2.44 6.69
N ASN A 260 13.10 -2.71 7.99
CA ASN A 260 12.98 -4.05 8.54
C ASN A 260 11.89 -4.03 9.62
N GLU A 261 10.80 -4.75 9.38
CA GLU A 261 9.65 -4.79 10.28
C GLU A 261 9.29 -6.23 10.65
N LYS A 262 9.04 -6.43 11.94
CA LYS A 262 8.58 -7.72 12.44
C LYS A 262 7.12 -7.96 12.06
N ALA A 263 6.82 -9.14 11.54
CA ALA A 263 5.46 -9.59 11.28
C ALA A 263 4.78 -9.99 12.59
N ASN A 264 4.14 -9.04 13.26
CA ASN A 264 3.47 -9.33 14.54
C ASN A 264 2.09 -9.94 14.33
N ASN A 265 1.31 -9.43 13.38
CA ASN A 265 -0.07 -9.83 13.13
C ASN A 265 -0.38 -9.84 11.64
N TRP A 266 -1.19 -10.80 11.20
CA TRP A 266 -1.85 -10.78 9.90
C TRP A 266 -3.36 -10.65 10.09
N THR A 267 -4.05 -10.14 9.07
CA THR A 267 -5.51 -10.24 8.96
C THR A 267 -5.87 -11.47 8.13
N ASP A 268 -6.94 -12.17 8.50
CA ASP A 268 -7.43 -13.30 7.73
C ASP A 268 -8.15 -12.81 6.46
N CYS A 269 -7.49 -12.92 5.32
CA CYS A 269 -8.04 -12.50 4.02
C CYS A 269 -7.72 -13.49 2.89
N ALA A 270 -7.26 -14.69 3.22
CA ALA A 270 -6.71 -15.63 2.25
C ALA A 270 -7.71 -16.69 1.74
N SER A 271 -9.00 -16.58 2.09
CA SER A 271 -10.06 -17.49 1.60
C SER A 271 -10.41 -17.17 0.14
N LEU A 272 -10.78 -18.23 -0.61
CA LEU A 272 -11.35 -18.14 -1.97
C LEU A 272 -12.84 -18.50 -2.00
N GLU A 273 -13.48 -18.59 -0.84
CA GLU A 273 -14.88 -18.97 -0.71
C GLU A 273 -15.79 -17.79 -1.06
N LYS A 274 -16.86 -18.06 -1.80
CA LYS A 274 -17.85 -17.05 -2.13
C LYS A 274 -18.76 -16.80 -0.92
N HIS A 275 -18.85 -15.53 -0.49
CA HIS A 275 -19.64 -15.13 0.70
C HIS A 275 -21.07 -14.71 0.37
N ASN A 276 -21.41 -14.50 -0.90
CA ASN A 276 -22.73 -14.05 -1.38
C ASN A 276 -23.19 -12.72 -0.75
N ARG A 277 -22.26 -11.77 -0.60
CA ARG A 277 -22.55 -10.44 -0.10
C ARG A 277 -23.36 -9.63 -1.12
N THR A 278 -24.15 -8.71 -0.61
CA THR A 278 -24.79 -7.67 -1.42
C THR A 278 -23.73 -6.68 -1.95
N ILE A 279 -24.12 -5.89 -2.95
CA ILE A 279 -23.27 -4.81 -3.48
C ILE A 279 -22.84 -3.86 -2.35
N SER A 280 -23.78 -3.42 -1.52
CA SER A 280 -23.50 -2.50 -0.41
C SER A 280 -22.53 -3.08 0.62
N GLU A 281 -22.60 -4.38 0.91
CA GLU A 281 -21.64 -5.05 1.81
C GLU A 281 -20.24 -5.13 1.19
N ASN A 282 -20.14 -5.39 -0.12
CA ASN A 282 -18.86 -5.39 -0.83
C ASN A 282 -18.25 -3.99 -0.94
N GLU A 283 -19.09 -2.95 -1.14
CA GLU A 283 -18.65 -1.55 -1.12
C GLU A 283 -18.11 -1.15 0.27
N ALA A 284 -18.82 -1.53 1.34
CA ALA A 284 -18.39 -1.28 2.71
C ALA A 284 -17.06 -2.00 3.02
N LEU A 285 -16.93 -3.26 2.59
CA LEU A 285 -15.70 -4.04 2.72
C LEU A 285 -14.53 -3.36 2.00
N PHE A 286 -14.72 -2.97 0.75
CA PHE A 286 -13.69 -2.33 -0.07
C PHE A 286 -13.31 -0.95 0.47
N ALA A 287 -14.26 -0.16 0.93
CA ALA A 287 -14.01 1.15 1.52
C ALA A 287 -13.07 1.11 2.75
N GLN A 288 -13.07 -0.01 3.48
CA GLN A 288 -12.19 -0.22 4.64
C GLN A 288 -10.91 -0.99 4.29
N CYS A 289 -10.82 -1.57 3.09
CA CYS A 289 -9.70 -2.41 2.68
C CYS A 289 -8.42 -1.57 2.46
N CYS A 290 -7.28 -2.03 2.98
CA CYS A 290 -5.98 -1.37 2.76
C CYS A 290 -5.54 -1.40 1.28
N ALA A 291 -6.10 -2.31 0.46
CA ALA A 291 -5.77 -2.43 -0.97
C ALA A 291 -6.51 -1.45 -1.88
N LYS A 292 -7.48 -0.68 -1.38
CA LYS A 292 -8.27 0.26 -2.20
C LYS A 292 -7.45 1.36 -2.88
N ASN A 293 -6.29 1.72 -2.30
CA ASN A 293 -5.42 2.79 -2.78
C ASN A 293 -4.25 2.28 -3.64
N LEU A 294 -4.27 1.04 -4.05
CA LEU A 294 -3.25 0.44 -4.89
C LEU A 294 -3.84 -0.23 -6.14
N ALA A 295 -2.98 -0.53 -7.09
CA ALA A 295 -3.28 -1.37 -8.24
C ALA A 295 -2.26 -2.51 -8.34
N THR A 296 -2.53 -3.52 -9.15
CA THR A 296 -1.63 -4.67 -9.35
C THR A 296 -1.49 -4.99 -10.82
N LEU A 297 -0.26 -5.02 -11.32
CA LEU A 297 0.08 -5.50 -12.65
C LEU A 297 0.42 -6.98 -12.62
N ALA A 298 -0.32 -7.78 -13.37
CA ALA A 298 -0.08 -9.20 -13.56
C ALA A 298 -0.65 -9.67 -14.90
N ASP A 299 0.07 -10.49 -15.61
CA ASP A 299 -0.39 -11.19 -16.84
C ASP A 299 -1.07 -10.28 -17.90
N GLY A 300 -0.50 -9.10 -18.16
CA GLY A 300 -1.02 -8.13 -19.14
C GLY A 300 -2.18 -7.28 -18.64
N ARG A 301 -2.57 -7.42 -17.37
CA ARG A 301 -3.76 -6.81 -16.78
C ARG A 301 -3.41 -5.91 -15.59
N LEU A 302 -4.23 -4.90 -15.39
CA LEU A 302 -4.24 -4.03 -14.21
C LEU A 302 -5.43 -4.40 -13.33
N TYR A 303 -5.18 -4.90 -12.14
CA TYR A 303 -6.18 -5.25 -11.12
C TYR A 303 -6.21 -4.21 -9.99
N ARG A 304 -7.26 -4.24 -9.16
CA ARG A 304 -7.37 -3.37 -7.98
C ARG A 304 -6.59 -3.89 -6.76
N CYS A 305 -6.19 -5.16 -6.73
CA CYS A 305 -5.39 -5.72 -5.63
C CYS A 305 -4.69 -7.03 -6.04
N PRO A 306 -3.62 -7.43 -5.34
CA PRO A 306 -2.90 -8.66 -5.64
C PRO A 306 -3.72 -9.93 -5.36
N PHE A 307 -4.68 -9.88 -4.41
CA PHE A 307 -5.61 -11.00 -4.20
C PHE A 307 -6.41 -11.29 -5.47
N ALA A 308 -7.03 -10.26 -6.09
CA ALA A 308 -7.82 -10.42 -7.31
C ALA A 308 -6.97 -10.97 -8.47
N ALA A 309 -5.75 -10.46 -8.65
CA ALA A 309 -4.84 -10.95 -9.67
C ALA A 309 -4.53 -12.45 -9.50
N ASN A 310 -4.18 -12.87 -8.29
CA ASN A 310 -3.88 -14.28 -8.00
C ASN A 310 -5.12 -15.17 -8.05
N ALA A 311 -6.27 -14.71 -7.53
CA ALA A 311 -7.51 -15.47 -7.56
C ALA A 311 -7.97 -15.74 -9.01
N ALA A 312 -7.85 -14.73 -9.89
CA ALA A 312 -8.14 -14.89 -11.31
C ALA A 312 -7.18 -15.88 -11.99
N LYS A 313 -5.88 -15.78 -11.74
CA LYS A 313 -4.86 -16.69 -12.29
C LYS A 313 -5.05 -18.13 -11.83
N LEU A 314 -5.36 -18.33 -10.58
CA LEU A 314 -5.69 -19.64 -10.00
C LEU A 314 -7.03 -20.19 -10.49
N LYS A 315 -7.86 -19.37 -11.15
CA LYS A 315 -9.26 -19.67 -11.46
C LYS A 315 -10.06 -20.00 -10.19
N GLY A 316 -9.68 -19.41 -9.09
CA GLY A 316 -10.35 -19.53 -7.79
C GLY A 316 -11.59 -18.65 -7.66
N VAL A 317 -11.83 -17.79 -8.66
CA VAL A 317 -13.02 -16.96 -8.84
C VAL A 317 -13.48 -17.05 -10.31
N PRO A 318 -14.75 -16.72 -10.62
CA PRO A 318 -15.18 -16.53 -12.00
C PRO A 318 -14.34 -15.47 -12.72
N ASP A 319 -14.30 -15.51 -14.06
CA ASP A 319 -13.61 -14.48 -14.85
C ASP A 319 -14.44 -13.19 -14.87
N TYR A 320 -14.31 -12.38 -13.83
CA TYR A 320 -14.97 -11.09 -13.71
C TYR A 320 -14.28 -10.04 -14.57
N GLN A 321 -14.80 -9.79 -15.77
CA GLN A 321 -14.22 -8.89 -16.77
C GLN A 321 -14.09 -7.43 -16.28
N GLU A 322 -14.91 -7.05 -15.30
CA GLU A 322 -14.91 -5.71 -14.71
C GLU A 322 -13.87 -5.52 -13.58
N ASP A 323 -13.22 -6.60 -13.15
CA ASP A 323 -12.25 -6.56 -12.06
C ASP A 323 -10.84 -6.19 -12.52
N TYR A 324 -10.63 -6.08 -13.84
CA TYR A 324 -9.35 -5.71 -14.42
C TYR A 324 -9.47 -4.90 -15.72
N LEU A 325 -8.38 -4.25 -16.09
CA LEU A 325 -8.19 -3.68 -17.41
C LEU A 325 -7.05 -4.40 -18.14
N ILE A 326 -7.21 -4.65 -19.43
CA ILE A 326 -6.08 -5.04 -20.29
C ILE A 326 -5.27 -3.77 -20.55
N VAL A 327 -4.03 -3.71 -20.05
CA VAL A 327 -3.21 -2.50 -20.03
C VAL A 327 -2.98 -1.94 -21.43
N GLU A 328 -2.73 -2.80 -22.41
CA GLU A 328 -2.50 -2.42 -23.81
C GLU A 328 -3.69 -1.64 -24.39
N ASN A 329 -4.91 -2.09 -24.08
CA ASN A 329 -6.15 -1.58 -24.68
C ASN A 329 -6.81 -0.46 -23.88
N ALA A 330 -6.32 -0.16 -22.68
CA ALA A 330 -6.90 0.87 -21.81
C ALA A 330 -6.33 2.26 -22.15
N ASP A 331 -7.20 3.23 -22.35
CA ASP A 331 -6.83 4.63 -22.42
C ASP A 331 -6.73 5.27 -21.03
N ARG A 332 -6.31 6.54 -20.96
CA ARG A 332 -6.15 7.28 -19.71
C ARG A 332 -7.46 7.42 -18.93
N ASP A 333 -8.58 7.64 -19.63
CA ASP A 333 -9.86 7.87 -18.95
C ASP A 333 -10.43 6.57 -18.37
N ARG A 334 -10.27 5.45 -19.07
CA ARG A 334 -10.61 4.12 -18.52
C ARG A 334 -9.76 3.77 -17.30
N ILE A 335 -8.45 4.07 -17.34
CA ILE A 335 -7.57 3.85 -16.17
C ILE A 335 -7.99 4.76 -15.01
N ARG A 336 -8.30 6.05 -15.28
CA ARG A 336 -8.80 7.00 -14.28
C ARG A 336 -10.06 6.48 -13.60
N HIS A 337 -11.05 6.12 -14.39
CA HIS A 337 -12.32 5.56 -13.90
C HIS A 337 -12.07 4.30 -13.07
N PHE A 338 -11.28 3.37 -13.56
CA PHE A 338 -10.97 2.12 -12.87
C PHE A 338 -10.26 2.35 -11.52
N LEU A 339 -9.33 3.30 -11.44
CA LEU A 339 -8.57 3.57 -10.21
C LEU A 339 -9.34 4.41 -9.19
N ARG A 340 -10.21 5.34 -9.64
CA ARG A 340 -10.84 6.35 -8.76
C ARG A 340 -12.30 6.10 -8.44
N ASP A 341 -13.06 5.59 -9.41
CA ASP A 341 -14.52 5.56 -9.30
C ASP A 341 -15.06 4.18 -8.90
N LYS A 342 -14.26 3.12 -9.06
CA LYS A 342 -14.63 1.78 -8.59
C LYS A 342 -14.75 1.75 -7.07
N THR A 343 -15.96 1.48 -6.57
CA THR A 343 -16.27 1.37 -5.13
C THR A 343 -16.09 -0.04 -4.58
N TYR A 344 -16.03 -1.04 -5.45
CA TYR A 344 -15.69 -2.43 -5.16
C TYR A 344 -15.30 -3.17 -6.46
N ILE A 345 -14.87 -4.40 -6.34
CA ILE A 345 -14.71 -5.37 -7.44
C ILE A 345 -15.42 -6.67 -7.08
N GLU A 346 -15.88 -7.44 -8.08
CA GLU A 346 -16.65 -8.67 -7.85
C GLU A 346 -15.87 -9.70 -7.02
N THR A 347 -14.55 -9.74 -7.19
CA THR A 347 -13.65 -10.60 -6.39
C THR A 347 -13.69 -10.27 -4.89
N CYS A 348 -14.16 -9.10 -4.46
CA CYS A 348 -14.33 -8.78 -3.04
C CYS A 348 -15.28 -9.76 -2.34
N ASP A 349 -16.26 -10.33 -3.06
CA ASP A 349 -17.17 -11.34 -2.51
C ASP A 349 -16.50 -12.68 -2.18
N HIS A 350 -15.25 -12.87 -2.60
CA HIS A 350 -14.43 -14.05 -2.31
C HIS A 350 -13.32 -13.79 -1.28
N CYS A 351 -13.22 -12.57 -0.77
CA CYS A 351 -12.19 -12.14 0.18
C CYS A 351 -12.85 -11.74 1.50
N LEU A 352 -12.17 -11.99 2.63
CA LEU A 352 -12.65 -11.53 3.94
C LEU A 352 -12.38 -10.03 4.17
N GLY A 353 -11.66 -9.39 3.26
CA GLY A 353 -11.22 -8.00 3.41
C GLY A 353 -9.90 -7.89 4.16
N ARG A 354 -9.40 -6.67 4.26
CA ARG A 354 -8.17 -6.33 5.00
C ARG A 354 -8.36 -4.98 5.68
N SER A 355 -9.31 -4.93 6.61
CA SER A 355 -9.47 -3.73 7.44
C SER A 355 -8.45 -3.75 8.58
N TYR A 356 -8.13 -2.58 9.09
CA TYR A 356 -7.22 -2.45 10.24
C TYR A 356 -7.86 -2.89 11.57
N GLY A 357 -9.17 -3.16 11.59
CA GLY A 357 -9.91 -3.64 12.75
C GLY A 357 -10.24 -5.12 12.73
N ASP A 358 -9.77 -5.86 11.70
CA ASP A 358 -10.12 -7.26 11.51
C ASP A 358 -9.43 -8.19 12.52
N THR A 359 -9.98 -9.40 12.63
CA THR A 359 -9.41 -10.48 13.43
C THR A 359 -7.96 -10.73 13.01
N VAL A 360 -7.05 -10.63 13.96
CA VAL A 360 -5.64 -10.94 13.74
C VAL A 360 -5.38 -12.43 13.84
N ILE A 361 -4.53 -12.92 12.96
CA ILE A 361 -4.07 -14.30 12.93
C ILE A 361 -2.55 -14.37 13.05
N THR A 362 -2.04 -15.53 13.47
CA THR A 362 -0.60 -15.78 13.56
C THR A 362 0.03 -15.78 12.17
N PRO A 363 1.03 -14.91 11.92
CA PRO A 363 1.70 -14.84 10.63
C PRO A 363 2.44 -16.12 10.27
N ALA A 364 2.53 -16.38 8.97
CA ALA A 364 3.46 -17.32 8.36
C ALA A 364 3.40 -18.77 8.87
N ILE A 365 2.24 -19.26 9.32
CA ILE A 365 2.06 -20.70 9.60
C ILE A 365 2.31 -21.48 8.31
N GLN A 366 3.30 -22.39 8.30
CA GLN A 366 3.71 -23.12 7.10
C GLN A 366 2.82 -24.31 6.80
N THR A 367 2.49 -24.52 5.51
CA THR A 367 1.86 -25.75 5.01
C THR A 367 2.90 -26.65 4.34
N LYS A 368 2.63 -27.97 4.31
CA LYS A 368 3.52 -28.96 3.66
C LYS A 368 3.21 -29.12 2.17
N THR A 369 1.95 -28.97 1.79
CA THR A 369 1.43 -29.16 0.44
C THR A 369 0.56 -27.97 0.06
N PRO A 370 0.37 -27.70 -1.25
CA PRO A 370 -0.62 -26.73 -1.69
C PRO A 370 -2.00 -27.03 -1.13
N LEU A 371 -2.72 -25.98 -0.73
CA LEU A 371 -4.09 -26.11 -0.23
C LEU A 371 -5.05 -26.35 -1.40
N LYS A 372 -6.13 -27.07 -1.14
CA LYS A 372 -7.20 -27.31 -2.09
C LYS A 372 -8.18 -26.13 -2.07
N TYR A 373 -8.74 -25.82 -3.21
CA TYR A 373 -9.76 -24.80 -3.39
C TYR A 373 -10.67 -25.16 -4.57
N HIS A 374 -11.83 -24.49 -4.68
CA HIS A 374 -12.72 -24.65 -5.81
C HIS A 374 -12.17 -23.91 -7.03
N LYS A 375 -12.12 -24.60 -8.19
CA LYS A 375 -11.72 -23.97 -9.48
C LYS A 375 -12.96 -23.73 -10.33
N TYR A 376 -13.09 -22.46 -10.77
CA TYR A 376 -14.11 -22.08 -11.74
C TYR A 376 -13.61 -22.38 -13.15
N VAL A 377 -14.24 -23.32 -13.83
CA VAL A 377 -13.92 -23.68 -15.21
C VAL A 377 -14.99 -23.11 -16.13
N ALA A 378 -14.60 -22.36 -17.16
CA ALA A 378 -15.54 -21.84 -18.14
C ALA A 378 -16.36 -22.97 -18.75
N GLY A 379 -17.68 -22.93 -18.62
CA GLY A 379 -18.60 -23.94 -19.17
C GLY A 379 -19.06 -25.03 -18.20
N ALA A 380 -18.59 -25.12 -16.98
CA ALA A 380 -19.21 -25.94 -15.94
C ALA A 380 -20.38 -25.15 -15.33
N ARG A 381 -21.60 -25.51 -15.70
CA ARG A 381 -22.84 -25.07 -15.06
C ARG A 381 -23.23 -26.06 -13.96
#